data_a1c5d7da99dea6c6372432c0fae60793
#
_entry.id   a1c5d7da99dea6c6372432c0fae60793
#
_cell.length_a   1.000
_cell.length_b   1.000
_cell.length_c   1.000
_cell.angle_alpha   90.00
_cell.angle_beta   90.00
_cell.angle_gamma   90.00
#
_symmetry.space_group_name_H-M   'P 1'
#
loop_
_entity.id
_entity.type
_entity.pdbx_description
1 polymer ?
#
loop_
_entity_poly.entity_id
_entity_poly.type
_entity_poly.pdbx_seq_one_letter_code
_entity_poly.pdbx_strand_id
1 'polypeptide(L)'
;LTYDILTKLKNVCSDDIVGLRNKLLLQLGYETMRRRSEICQFRFEDLQHHGNHKHALLLRHSKTDQYNQGKIIPISNELSEMISSWSLAIDQDSGSILRSFKRNLSTNPSLTPASINHILKRLQKQAGLNQIGELSGHSFRVGAAIDLLDKNIPLEKIMLRGGWKSETSAMRYLQSWNDSNWLVVN
;
A
#
# COMPACT_ATOMS: atom_id res chain seq x y z
N LEU A 1 6.91 7.42 1.39
CA LEU A 1 6.56 7.08 0.00
C LEU A 1 5.31 7.88 -0.37
N THR A 2 5.50 9.12 -0.82
CA THR A 2 4.47 10.03 -1.33
C THR A 2 4.00 9.60 -2.73
N TYR A 3 2.96 10.25 -3.26
CA TYR A 3 2.42 9.97 -4.59
C TYR A 3 3.46 10.18 -5.71
N ASP A 4 4.30 11.21 -5.60
CA ASP A 4 5.40 11.43 -6.54
C ASP A 4 6.40 10.27 -6.55
N ILE A 5 6.81 9.80 -5.37
CA ILE A 5 7.67 8.61 -5.24
C ILE A 5 6.97 7.35 -5.75
N LEU A 6 5.67 7.18 -5.44
CA LEU A 6 4.86 6.08 -5.94
C LEU A 6 4.91 6.01 -7.48
N THR A 7 4.69 7.14 -8.13
CA THR A 7 4.72 7.25 -9.60
C THR A 7 6.09 6.88 -10.16
N LYS A 8 7.18 7.39 -9.57
CA LYS A 8 8.55 7.02 -9.98
C LYS A 8 8.82 5.53 -9.83
N LEU A 9 8.34 4.89 -8.75
CA LEU A 9 8.48 3.45 -8.54
C LEU A 9 7.63 2.64 -9.53
N LYS A 10 6.42 3.09 -9.86
CA LYS A 10 5.58 2.42 -10.88
C LYS A 10 6.24 2.45 -12.26
N ASN A 11 6.89 3.56 -12.62
CA ASN A 11 7.53 3.74 -13.92
C ASN A 11 8.74 2.82 -14.16
N VAL A 12 9.39 2.34 -13.12
CA VAL A 12 10.50 1.36 -13.24
C VAL A 12 10.06 -0.09 -13.10
N CYS A 13 8.77 -0.35 -12.90
CA CYS A 13 8.24 -1.70 -12.95
C CYS A 13 8.25 -2.21 -14.40
N SER A 14 8.73 -3.44 -14.60
CA SER A 14 8.68 -4.11 -15.91
C SER A 14 7.23 -4.27 -16.44
N ASP A 15 7.09 -4.52 -17.74
CA ASP A 15 5.77 -4.75 -18.34
C ASP A 15 5.38 -6.25 -18.34
N ASP A 16 6.07 -7.06 -17.55
CA ASP A 16 5.77 -8.46 -17.33
C ASP A 16 4.83 -8.67 -16.13
N ILE A 17 4.49 -9.92 -15.87
CA ILE A 17 3.62 -10.31 -14.74
C ILE A 17 4.19 -9.93 -13.36
N VAL A 18 5.52 -9.87 -13.23
CA VAL A 18 6.19 -9.45 -11.99
C VAL A 18 6.01 -7.94 -11.79
N GLY A 19 6.15 -7.17 -12.87
CA GLY A 19 5.92 -5.71 -12.83
C GLY A 19 4.46 -5.38 -12.58
N LEU A 20 3.51 -6.12 -13.16
CA LEU A 20 2.08 -5.96 -12.87
C LEU A 20 1.79 -6.15 -11.37
N ARG A 21 2.32 -7.23 -10.76
CA ARG A 21 2.23 -7.46 -9.32
C ARG A 21 2.86 -6.32 -8.52
N ASN A 22 4.00 -5.80 -8.96
CA ASN A 22 4.68 -4.70 -8.26
C ASN A 22 3.88 -3.40 -8.34
N LYS A 23 3.33 -3.06 -9.50
CA LYS A 23 2.44 -1.90 -9.68
C LYS A 23 1.21 -2.02 -8.76
N LEU A 24 0.59 -3.21 -8.69
CA LEU A 24 -0.52 -3.48 -7.77
C LEU A 24 -0.12 -3.36 -6.30
N LEU A 25 1.00 -3.94 -5.87
CA LEU A 25 1.51 -3.81 -4.50
C LEU A 25 1.70 -2.34 -4.11
N LEU A 26 2.30 -1.54 -5.00
CA LEU A 26 2.56 -0.12 -4.77
C LEU A 26 1.25 0.65 -4.57
N GLN A 27 0.26 0.44 -5.45
CA GLN A 27 -1.05 1.11 -5.34
C GLN A 27 -1.81 0.66 -4.10
N LEU A 28 -1.90 -0.65 -3.86
CA LEU A 28 -2.58 -1.22 -2.71
C LEU A 28 -1.99 -0.72 -1.38
N GLY A 29 -0.67 -0.71 -1.27
CA GLY A 29 0.01 -0.24 -0.06
C GLY A 29 -0.25 1.25 0.21
N TYR A 30 -0.16 2.07 -0.83
CA TYR A 30 -0.36 3.51 -0.74
C TYR A 30 -1.82 3.87 -0.40
N GLU A 31 -2.80 3.33 -1.13
CA GLU A 31 -4.20 3.68 -0.90
C GLU A 31 -4.74 3.17 0.43
N THR A 32 -4.39 1.94 0.80
CA THR A 32 -4.92 1.33 2.02
C THR A 32 -4.21 1.81 3.28
N MET A 33 -3.00 2.36 3.16
CA MET A 33 -2.18 2.81 4.30
C MET A 33 -2.02 1.72 5.37
N ARG A 34 -2.01 0.45 4.99
CA ARG A 34 -1.95 -0.67 5.93
C ARG A 34 -0.50 -1.09 6.24
N ARG A 35 -0.32 -1.80 7.35
CA ARG A 35 0.96 -2.42 7.67
C ARG A 35 1.28 -3.50 6.64
N ARG A 36 2.57 -3.76 6.38
CA ARG A 36 3.00 -4.78 5.40
C ARG A 36 2.38 -6.16 5.66
N SER A 37 2.18 -6.55 6.93
CA SER A 37 1.51 -7.81 7.27
C SER A 37 0.02 -7.78 6.93
N GLU A 38 -0.64 -6.63 7.07
CA GLU A 38 -2.04 -6.44 6.72
C GLU A 38 -2.23 -6.40 5.19
N ILE A 39 -1.30 -5.75 4.46
CA ILE A 39 -1.31 -5.72 2.98
C ILE A 39 -1.26 -7.14 2.40
N CYS A 40 -0.47 -8.04 2.99
CA CYS A 40 -0.36 -9.43 2.55
C CYS A 40 -1.61 -10.28 2.87
N GLN A 41 -2.52 -9.80 3.71
CA GLN A 41 -3.72 -10.52 4.11
C GLN A 41 -4.92 -10.29 3.21
N PHE A 42 -4.92 -9.23 2.39
CA PHE A 42 -6.02 -8.97 1.47
C PHE A 42 -6.20 -10.14 0.50
N ARG A 43 -7.45 -10.54 0.32
CA ARG A 43 -7.86 -11.66 -0.53
C ARG A 43 -8.81 -11.15 -1.62
N PHE A 44 -8.91 -11.87 -2.71
CA PHE A 44 -9.84 -11.53 -3.78
C PHE A 44 -11.29 -11.52 -3.28
N GLU A 45 -11.66 -12.47 -2.40
CA GLU A 45 -13.00 -12.58 -1.79
C GLU A 45 -13.34 -11.40 -0.86
N ASP A 46 -12.35 -10.61 -0.47
CA ASP A 46 -12.51 -9.44 0.38
C ASP A 46 -12.84 -8.16 -0.42
N LEU A 47 -12.74 -8.21 -1.75
CA LEU A 47 -13.13 -7.11 -2.62
C LEU A 47 -14.65 -6.97 -2.66
N GLN A 48 -15.13 -5.80 -2.28
CA GLN A 48 -16.55 -5.47 -2.20
C GLN A 48 -16.90 -4.36 -3.18
N HIS A 49 -18.00 -4.53 -3.89
CA HIS A 49 -18.56 -3.55 -4.81
C HIS A 49 -19.87 -3.00 -4.24
N HIS A 50 -19.89 -1.71 -3.95
CA HIS A 50 -21.04 -1.03 -3.36
C HIS A 50 -21.59 -0.04 -4.38
N GLY A 51 -22.33 -0.33 -5.37
CA GLY A 51 -22.92 0.57 -6.35
C GLY A 51 -22.23 1.95 -6.56
N ASN A 52 -22.55 2.69 -7.60
CA ASN A 52 -21.98 4.03 -7.87
C ASN A 52 -20.44 4.10 -7.83
N HIS A 53 -19.75 3.10 -8.40
CA HIS A 53 -18.28 3.02 -8.46
C HIS A 53 -17.58 3.09 -7.09
N LYS A 54 -18.25 2.66 -6.02
CA LYS A 54 -17.64 2.56 -4.69
C LYS A 54 -17.13 1.14 -4.48
N HIS A 55 -15.86 1.03 -4.14
CA HIS A 55 -15.18 -0.23 -3.89
C HIS A 55 -14.52 -0.21 -2.52
N ALA A 56 -14.41 -1.37 -1.91
CA ALA A 56 -13.73 -1.52 -0.63
C ALA A 56 -13.04 -2.88 -0.52
N LEU A 57 -12.04 -2.98 0.35
CA LEU A 57 -11.43 -4.23 0.76
C LEU A 57 -11.72 -4.48 2.24
N LEU A 58 -12.14 -5.70 2.56
CA LEU A 58 -12.28 -6.13 3.95
C LEU A 58 -10.91 -6.58 4.49
N LEU A 59 -10.40 -5.88 5.49
CA LEU A 59 -9.28 -6.34 6.29
C LEU A 59 -9.82 -7.20 7.44
N ARG A 60 -9.71 -8.52 7.33
CA ARG A 60 -10.29 -9.49 8.29
C ARG A 60 -9.67 -9.41 9.67
N HIS A 61 -8.35 -9.21 9.73
CA HIS A 61 -7.60 -9.17 10.99
C HIS A 61 -6.62 -8.01 11.00
N SER A 62 -6.61 -7.26 12.09
CA SER A 62 -5.62 -6.22 12.35
C SER A 62 -5.05 -6.39 13.75
N LYS A 63 -3.76 -6.09 13.93
CA LYS A 63 -3.10 -6.12 15.26
C LYS A 63 -3.86 -5.28 16.32
N THR A 64 -4.68 -4.34 15.88
CA THR A 64 -5.42 -3.44 16.75
C THR A 64 -6.90 -3.81 16.89
N ASP A 65 -7.36 -4.84 16.19
CA ASP A 65 -8.73 -5.35 16.23
C ASP A 65 -8.83 -6.51 17.23
N GLN A 66 -9.10 -6.17 18.48
CA GLN A 66 -9.20 -7.14 19.57
C GLN A 66 -10.46 -8.01 19.50
N TYR A 67 -11.48 -7.57 18.75
CA TYR A 67 -12.78 -8.24 18.66
C TYR A 67 -12.97 -8.98 17.33
N ASN A 68 -11.96 -9.02 16.47
CA ASN A 68 -12.03 -9.64 15.13
C ASN A 68 -13.23 -9.19 14.27
N GLN A 69 -13.63 -7.92 14.40
CA GLN A 69 -14.74 -7.36 13.64
C GLN A 69 -14.38 -7.07 12.19
N GLY A 70 -13.08 -7.07 11.89
CA GLY A 70 -12.57 -6.65 10.60
C GLY A 70 -12.71 -5.14 10.36
N LYS A 71 -12.18 -4.68 9.24
CA LYS A 71 -12.28 -3.27 8.86
C LYS A 71 -12.49 -3.15 7.36
N ILE A 72 -13.52 -2.42 6.95
CA ILE A 72 -13.76 -2.05 5.55
C ILE A 72 -12.85 -0.87 5.19
N ILE A 73 -12.05 -1.04 4.14
CA ILE A 73 -11.10 -0.04 3.64
C ILE A 73 -11.58 0.41 2.27
N PRO A 74 -12.07 1.64 2.13
CA PRO A 74 -12.44 2.18 0.83
C PRO A 74 -11.23 2.25 -0.10
N ILE A 75 -11.43 1.87 -1.37
CA ILE A 75 -10.41 1.92 -2.42
C ILE A 75 -10.95 2.64 -3.65
N SER A 76 -10.05 3.12 -4.50
CA SER A 76 -10.40 3.75 -5.78
C SER A 76 -10.91 2.73 -6.79
N ASN A 77 -11.60 3.22 -7.83
CA ASN A 77 -11.95 2.41 -8.99
C ASN A 77 -10.70 1.88 -9.70
N GLU A 78 -9.65 2.71 -9.82
CA GLU A 78 -8.36 2.32 -10.40
C GLU A 78 -7.79 1.08 -9.68
N LEU A 79 -7.72 1.08 -8.35
CA LEU A 79 -7.19 -0.07 -7.62
C LEU A 79 -8.09 -1.30 -7.77
N SER A 80 -9.41 -1.14 -7.80
CA SER A 80 -10.35 -2.25 -8.05
C SER A 80 -10.12 -2.88 -9.42
N GLU A 81 -9.93 -2.07 -10.47
CA GLU A 81 -9.61 -2.53 -11.82
C GLU A 81 -8.23 -3.19 -11.89
N MET A 82 -7.23 -2.67 -11.19
CA MET A 82 -5.91 -3.31 -11.09
C MET A 82 -6.00 -4.70 -10.44
N ILE A 83 -6.83 -4.86 -9.39
CA ILE A 83 -7.04 -6.17 -8.74
C ILE A 83 -7.70 -7.14 -9.72
N SER A 84 -8.71 -6.69 -10.46
CA SER A 84 -9.40 -7.52 -11.46
C SER A 84 -8.47 -7.93 -12.60
N SER A 85 -7.70 -7.00 -13.14
CA SER A 85 -6.70 -7.27 -14.19
C SER A 85 -5.62 -8.24 -13.71
N TRP A 86 -5.21 -8.11 -12.46
CA TRP A 86 -4.26 -9.02 -11.82
C TRP A 86 -4.83 -10.43 -11.67
N SER A 87 -6.08 -10.56 -11.21
CA SER A 87 -6.81 -11.83 -11.10
C SER A 87 -6.82 -12.59 -12.44
N LEU A 88 -7.17 -11.87 -13.53
CA LEU A 88 -7.15 -12.42 -14.89
C LEU A 88 -5.75 -12.85 -15.34
N ALA A 89 -4.74 -12.00 -15.07
CA ALA A 89 -3.36 -12.27 -15.50
C ALA A 89 -2.73 -13.51 -14.85
N ILE A 90 -3.18 -13.88 -13.65
CA ILE A 90 -2.68 -15.07 -12.92
C ILE A 90 -3.66 -16.25 -12.95
N ASP A 91 -4.82 -16.08 -13.60
CA ASP A 91 -5.91 -17.07 -13.61
C ASP A 91 -6.31 -17.52 -12.19
N GLN A 92 -6.53 -16.55 -11.31
CA GLN A 92 -6.88 -16.78 -9.89
C GLN A 92 -7.83 -15.69 -9.39
N ASP A 93 -8.98 -16.10 -8.88
CA ASP A 93 -10.02 -15.23 -8.33
C ASP A 93 -10.24 -15.40 -6.83
N SER A 94 -9.43 -16.23 -6.19
CA SER A 94 -9.55 -16.58 -4.78
C SER A 94 -8.20 -16.62 -4.05
N GLY A 95 -8.23 -16.48 -2.74
CA GLY A 95 -7.02 -16.45 -1.90
C GLY A 95 -6.33 -15.09 -1.90
N SER A 96 -5.06 -15.05 -1.49
CA SER A 96 -4.32 -13.78 -1.38
C SER A 96 -4.22 -13.05 -2.72
N ILE A 97 -4.51 -11.75 -2.71
CA ILE A 97 -4.31 -10.87 -3.86
C ILE A 97 -2.81 -10.82 -4.23
N LEU A 98 -1.95 -10.55 -3.25
CA LEU A 98 -0.51 -10.46 -3.52
C LEU A 98 0.16 -11.83 -3.40
N ARG A 99 0.80 -12.25 -4.49
CA ARG A 99 1.49 -13.53 -4.59
C ARG A 99 2.96 -13.34 -4.97
N SER A 100 3.82 -14.23 -4.49
CA SER A 100 5.19 -14.34 -4.97
C SER A 100 5.27 -15.32 -6.13
N PHE A 101 6.39 -15.30 -6.87
CA PHE A 101 6.62 -16.19 -7.99
C PHE A 101 7.69 -17.23 -7.66
N LYS A 102 7.51 -18.43 -8.19
CA LYS A 102 8.55 -19.46 -8.29
C LYS A 102 9.45 -19.18 -9.50
N ARG A 103 10.55 -19.94 -9.65
CA ARG A 103 11.47 -19.77 -10.79
C ARG A 103 10.80 -19.99 -12.15
N ASN A 104 9.81 -20.85 -12.23
CA ASN A 104 9.01 -21.12 -13.44
C ASN A 104 7.86 -20.13 -13.66
N LEU A 105 7.84 -19.01 -12.96
CA LEU A 105 6.81 -17.99 -12.96
C LEU A 105 5.42 -18.43 -12.46
N SER A 106 5.24 -19.65 -11.98
CA SER A 106 4.01 -20.00 -11.28
C SER A 106 3.93 -19.26 -9.93
N THR A 107 2.72 -18.96 -9.48
CA THR A 107 2.52 -18.21 -8.23
C THR A 107 2.60 -19.12 -7.00
N ASN A 108 3.15 -18.57 -5.90
CA ASN A 108 2.93 -19.12 -4.56
C ASN A 108 1.58 -18.61 -4.02
N PRO A 109 1.02 -19.26 -2.98
CA PRO A 109 -0.27 -18.87 -2.41
C PRO A 109 -0.34 -17.41 -1.91
N SER A 110 0.80 -16.84 -1.48
CA SER A 110 0.85 -15.48 -0.95
C SER A 110 2.22 -14.83 -1.10
N LEU A 111 2.28 -13.52 -0.91
CA LEU A 111 3.50 -12.75 -0.72
C LEU A 111 3.79 -12.62 0.78
N THR A 112 5.05 -12.72 1.19
CA THR A 112 5.42 -12.52 2.59
C THR A 112 5.62 -11.03 2.91
N PRO A 113 5.40 -10.59 4.17
CA PRO A 113 5.69 -9.21 4.58
C PRO A 113 7.16 -8.80 4.36
N ALA A 114 8.12 -9.73 4.49
CA ALA A 114 9.52 -9.47 4.21
C ALA A 114 9.78 -9.17 2.73
N SER A 115 9.09 -9.88 1.84
CA SER A 115 9.20 -9.68 0.39
C SER A 115 8.81 -8.26 -0.04
N ILE A 116 7.86 -7.62 0.66
CA ILE A 116 7.47 -6.23 0.37
C ILE A 116 8.69 -5.29 0.49
N ASN A 117 9.44 -5.40 1.57
CA ASN A 117 10.63 -4.56 1.77
C ASN A 117 11.70 -4.82 0.69
N HIS A 118 11.93 -6.08 0.33
CA HIS A 118 12.89 -6.42 -0.75
C HIS A 118 12.45 -5.84 -2.10
N ILE A 119 11.15 -5.88 -2.41
CA ILE A 119 10.61 -5.30 -3.64
C ILE A 119 10.81 -3.78 -3.63
N LEU A 120 10.45 -3.11 -2.53
CA LEU A 120 10.59 -1.65 -2.41
C LEU A 120 12.03 -1.19 -2.54
N LYS A 121 12.97 -1.84 -1.86
CA LYS A 121 14.42 -1.54 -1.97
C LYS A 121 14.93 -1.71 -3.40
N ARG A 122 14.53 -2.79 -4.07
CA ARG A 122 14.92 -3.03 -5.46
C ARG A 122 14.38 -1.95 -6.40
N LEU A 123 13.08 -1.63 -6.30
CA LEU A 123 12.46 -0.59 -7.11
C LEU A 123 13.04 0.79 -6.81
N GLN A 124 13.33 1.10 -5.53
CA GLN A 124 14.00 2.35 -5.13
C GLN A 124 15.36 2.50 -5.82
N LYS A 125 16.17 1.44 -5.82
CA LYS A 125 17.47 1.42 -6.52
C LYS A 125 17.29 1.60 -8.03
N GLN A 126 16.34 0.91 -8.65
CA GLN A 126 16.04 1.02 -10.08
C GLN A 126 15.55 2.41 -10.48
N ALA A 127 14.79 3.08 -9.60
CA ALA A 127 14.30 4.45 -9.82
C ALA A 127 15.36 5.53 -9.53
N GLY A 128 16.58 5.16 -9.13
CA GLY A 128 17.64 6.12 -8.81
C GLY A 128 17.36 6.96 -7.56
N LEU A 129 16.47 6.53 -6.68
CA LEU A 129 16.04 7.28 -5.49
C LEU A 129 16.98 7.03 -4.29
N ASN A 130 18.29 7.19 -4.50
CA ASN A 130 19.30 6.92 -3.46
C ASN A 130 19.41 8.03 -2.41
N GLN A 131 18.90 9.22 -2.71
CA GLN A 131 18.95 10.41 -1.85
C GLN A 131 17.91 10.39 -0.74
N ILE A 132 16.91 9.54 -0.81
CA ILE A 132 15.90 9.36 0.25
C ILE A 132 16.23 8.15 1.13
N GLY A 133 15.73 8.16 2.35
CA GLY A 133 15.86 7.02 3.26
C GLY A 133 15.30 5.72 2.67
N GLU A 134 15.78 4.59 3.18
CA GLU A 134 15.39 3.27 2.69
C GLU A 134 13.88 3.04 2.81
N LEU A 135 13.25 2.72 1.68
CA LEU A 135 11.82 2.46 1.63
C LEU A 135 11.47 1.09 2.24
N SER A 136 10.37 1.07 2.98
CA SER A 136 9.82 -0.12 3.61
C SER A 136 8.29 -0.10 3.54
N GLY A 137 7.64 -1.19 3.94
CA GLY A 137 6.18 -1.21 4.03
C GLY A 137 5.58 -0.15 4.94
N HIS A 138 6.37 0.42 5.84
CA HIS A 138 5.95 1.55 6.67
C HIS A 138 5.90 2.87 5.88
N SER A 139 6.75 3.02 4.88
CA SER A 139 6.84 4.22 4.05
C SER A 139 5.54 4.52 3.28
N PHE A 140 4.72 3.50 2.98
CA PHE A 140 3.39 3.70 2.40
C PHE A 140 2.50 4.54 3.31
N ARG A 141 2.44 4.20 4.60
CA ARG A 141 1.55 4.87 5.56
C ARG A 141 1.98 6.31 5.79
N VAL A 142 3.27 6.53 5.96
CA VAL A 142 3.82 7.86 6.20
C VAL A 142 3.60 8.74 4.97
N GLY A 143 3.97 8.28 3.79
CA GLY A 143 3.85 9.09 2.56
C GLY A 143 2.42 9.42 2.20
N ALA A 144 1.51 8.44 2.25
CA ALA A 144 0.10 8.71 1.98
C ALA A 144 -0.55 9.65 3.02
N ALA A 145 -0.12 9.58 4.29
CA ALA A 145 -0.60 10.52 5.31
C ALA A 145 -0.13 11.95 5.04
N ILE A 146 1.11 12.12 4.60
CA ILE A 146 1.68 13.42 4.20
C ILE A 146 0.87 14.01 3.04
N ASP A 147 0.66 13.24 1.97
CA ASP A 147 -0.10 13.69 0.80
C ASP A 147 -1.54 14.07 1.16
N LEU A 148 -2.14 13.42 2.17
CA LEU A 148 -3.46 13.78 2.67
C LEU A 148 -3.43 15.08 3.49
N LEU A 149 -2.38 15.29 4.30
CA LEU A 149 -2.18 16.56 5.02
C LEU A 149 -1.97 17.73 4.05
N ASP A 150 -1.17 17.54 3.00
CA ASP A 150 -0.94 18.55 1.96
C ASP A 150 -2.23 18.93 1.23
N LYS A 151 -3.20 18.00 1.20
CA LYS A 151 -4.56 18.25 0.69
C LYS A 151 -5.53 18.79 1.74
N ASN A 152 -5.03 19.24 2.89
CA ASN A 152 -5.82 19.77 4.01
C ASN A 152 -6.88 18.78 4.54
N ILE A 153 -6.64 17.48 4.45
CA ILE A 153 -7.52 16.49 5.07
C ILE A 153 -7.29 16.49 6.59
N PRO A 154 -8.34 16.60 7.41
CA PRO A 154 -8.23 16.60 8.86
C PRO A 154 -7.51 15.36 9.41
N LEU A 155 -6.66 15.56 10.44
CA LEU A 155 -5.82 14.51 11.02
C LEU A 155 -6.64 13.30 11.47
N GLU A 156 -7.84 13.52 12.02
CA GLU A 156 -8.73 12.45 12.49
C GLU A 156 -9.14 11.52 11.34
N LYS A 157 -9.43 12.07 10.16
CA LYS A 157 -9.76 11.28 8.96
C LYS A 157 -8.55 10.49 8.47
N ILE A 158 -7.36 11.09 8.52
CA ILE A 158 -6.10 10.41 8.16
C ILE A 158 -5.83 9.27 9.14
N MET A 159 -6.02 9.50 10.44
CA MET A 159 -5.87 8.48 11.47
C MET A 159 -6.83 7.31 11.27
N LEU A 160 -8.10 7.59 11.00
CA LEU A 160 -9.09 6.56 10.69
C LEU A 160 -8.68 5.74 9.46
N ARG A 161 -8.28 6.41 8.38
CA ARG A 161 -7.82 5.73 7.17
C ARG A 161 -6.55 4.91 7.44
N GLY A 162 -5.55 5.47 8.10
CA GLY A 162 -4.30 4.79 8.44
C GLY A 162 -4.45 3.72 9.54
N GLY A 163 -5.49 3.77 10.37
CA GLY A 163 -5.67 2.87 11.51
C GLY A 163 -4.71 3.17 12.67
N TRP A 164 -4.44 4.47 12.91
CA TRP A 164 -3.81 4.93 14.14
C TRP A 164 -4.86 5.10 15.24
N LYS A 165 -4.57 4.59 16.44
CA LYS A 165 -5.47 4.70 17.60
C LYS A 165 -5.26 5.97 18.40
N SER A 166 -4.09 6.60 18.30
CA SER A 166 -3.77 7.83 19.01
C SER A 166 -3.10 8.85 18.11
N GLU A 167 -3.39 10.11 18.35
CA GLU A 167 -2.77 11.25 17.69
C GLU A 167 -1.25 11.25 17.87
N THR A 168 -0.77 10.98 19.07
CA THR A 168 0.67 10.86 19.38
C THR A 168 1.36 9.85 18.47
N SER A 169 0.70 8.71 18.18
CA SER A 169 1.27 7.71 17.28
C SER A 169 1.29 8.16 15.82
N ALA A 170 0.29 8.91 15.36
CA ALA A 170 0.24 9.47 14.03
C ALA A 170 1.29 10.58 13.89
N MET A 171 1.29 11.54 14.82
CA MET A 171 2.20 12.70 14.82
C MET A 171 3.67 12.30 14.88
N ARG A 172 4.05 11.26 15.63
CA ARG A 172 5.44 10.77 15.66
C ARG A 172 5.97 10.45 14.25
N TYR A 173 5.14 9.91 13.38
CA TYR A 173 5.54 9.59 12.00
C TYR A 173 5.49 10.81 11.08
N LEU A 174 4.61 11.73 11.35
CA LEU A 174 4.46 12.96 10.56
C LEU A 174 5.51 14.01 10.95
N GLN A 175 5.88 14.10 12.22
CA GLN A 175 6.94 14.99 12.71
C GLN A 175 8.31 14.62 12.15
N SER A 176 8.65 13.34 12.05
CA SER A 176 9.93 12.92 11.46
C SER A 176 10.09 13.33 9.99
N TRP A 177 9.00 13.68 9.30
CA TRP A 177 9.02 14.25 7.97
C TRP A 177 9.21 15.77 7.97
N ASN A 178 8.61 16.47 8.93
CA ASN A 178 8.80 17.90 9.13
C ASN A 178 10.28 18.23 9.37
N ASP A 179 10.97 17.44 10.18
CA ASP A 179 12.38 17.66 10.53
C ASP A 179 13.32 17.46 9.34
N SER A 180 12.92 16.69 8.32
CA SER A 180 13.74 16.41 7.14
C SER A 180 13.51 17.34 5.95
N ASN A 181 12.37 18.05 5.89
CA ASN A 181 11.98 18.85 4.71
C ASN A 181 11.61 20.31 5.01
N TRP A 182 11.70 20.80 6.25
CA TRP A 182 10.97 22.00 6.63
C TRP A 182 11.78 23.18 7.14
N LEU A 183 13.06 23.15 7.14
CA LEU A 183 13.84 24.31 7.52
C LEU A 183 14.46 24.99 6.29
N VAL A 184 13.65 25.30 5.29
CA VAL A 184 13.88 26.43 4.42
C VAL A 184 12.70 27.37 4.57
N VAL A 185 12.61 28.03 5.71
CA VAL A 185 11.87 29.27 5.82
C VAL A 185 12.84 30.39 5.45
N ASN A 186 12.66 30.93 4.27
CA ASN A 186 13.16 32.25 3.93
C ASN A 186 12.38 33.30 4.67
#